data_7ed7b2d8e62c05851f56abeec9686475
#
_entry.id   7ed7b2d8e62c05851f56abeec9686475
#
_cell.length_a   1.000
_cell.length_b   1.000
_cell.length_c   1.000
_cell.angle_alpha   90.00
_cell.angle_beta   90.00
_cell.angle_gamma   90.00
#
_symmetry.space_group_name_H-M   'P 1'
#
loop_
_entity.id
_entity.type
_entity.pdbx_description
1 polymer ?
#
loop_
_entity_poly.entity_id
_entity_poly.type
_entity_poly.pdbx_seq_one_letter_code
_entity_poly.pdbx_strand_id
1 'polypeptide(L)'
;MQIISVINQKGGVGKTTTVINLAAGLSQLNKKILVIDLDPQGNATTGLGLSNMDNSSDTIYGVLNGSREIGEVIKKTQFNNLDIITSNVDLSGLEVETADDSNRAFILKTKLTAYLNNYRGSYHYVLIDCPPSLSLLTVMALVCSNSLLVPLQTEFFALEGLTQLMKTIERIKVSLNPDLKIRGILLTMYDKRNKLSSQVEKEARDYFTEKVYSTVIPRNVRLSEAPSHGMPVLIYDKSCPGSKSYFTFTDEFINQESTIGSAA
;
A
#
# COMPACT_ATOMS: atom_id res chain seq x y z
N MET A 1 9.06 6.05 12.50
CA MET A 1 7.82 5.53 11.91
C MET A 1 7.71 6.04 10.49
N GLN A 2 7.26 5.19 9.55
CA GLN A 2 7.11 5.53 8.13
C GLN A 2 5.65 5.28 7.70
N ILE A 3 5.05 6.25 7.01
CA ILE A 3 3.74 6.10 6.36
C ILE A 3 3.98 5.89 4.87
N ILE A 4 3.52 4.78 4.33
CA ILE A 4 3.82 4.35 2.96
C ILE A 4 2.53 3.98 2.24
N SER A 5 2.22 4.68 1.16
CA SER A 5 1.11 4.30 0.27
C SER A 5 1.57 3.37 -0.83
N VAL A 6 0.80 2.32 -1.07
CA VAL A 6 1.00 1.41 -2.19
C VAL A 6 0.05 1.81 -3.31
N ILE A 7 0.61 2.36 -4.38
CA ILE A 7 -0.16 3.08 -5.39
C ILE A 7 0.16 2.62 -6.82
N ASN A 8 -0.87 2.47 -7.63
CA ASN A 8 -0.81 2.47 -9.10
C ASN A 8 -2.22 2.74 -9.63
N GLN A 9 -2.32 3.52 -10.71
CA GLN A 9 -3.60 3.85 -11.36
C GLN A 9 -4.26 2.63 -12.02
N LYS A 10 -3.46 1.63 -12.40
CA LYS A 10 -3.96 0.42 -13.01
C LYS A 10 -4.51 -0.56 -11.98
N GLY A 11 -5.69 -1.09 -12.24
CA GLY A 11 -6.27 -2.19 -11.47
C GLY A 11 -5.51 -3.49 -11.70
N GLY A 12 -5.51 -4.36 -10.69
CA GLY A 12 -4.96 -5.72 -10.83
C GLY A 12 -3.43 -5.85 -10.84
N VAL A 13 -2.66 -4.79 -10.62
CA VAL A 13 -1.18 -4.83 -10.63
C VAL A 13 -0.56 -5.39 -9.34
N GLY A 14 -1.38 -5.78 -8.37
CA GLY A 14 -0.90 -6.37 -7.11
C GLY A 14 -0.67 -5.36 -5.98
N LYS A 15 -1.35 -4.22 -5.95
CA LYS A 15 -1.29 -3.24 -4.83
C LYS A 15 -1.66 -3.91 -3.51
N THR A 16 -2.88 -4.37 -3.39
CA THR A 16 -3.41 -5.05 -2.20
C THR A 16 -2.57 -6.28 -1.81
N THR A 17 -2.21 -7.10 -2.80
CA THR A 17 -1.32 -8.27 -2.58
C THR A 17 0.01 -7.84 -1.97
N THR A 18 0.58 -6.74 -2.45
CA THR A 18 1.84 -6.20 -1.92
C THR A 18 1.68 -5.66 -0.51
N VAL A 19 0.60 -4.90 -0.22
CA VAL A 19 0.30 -4.41 1.13
C VAL A 19 0.20 -5.57 2.12
N ILE A 20 -0.64 -6.56 1.83
CA ILE A 20 -0.88 -7.70 2.71
C ILE A 20 0.41 -8.48 2.99
N ASN A 21 1.18 -8.79 1.95
CA ASN A 21 2.35 -9.65 2.10
C ASN A 21 3.56 -8.89 2.67
N LEU A 22 3.76 -7.62 2.31
CA LEU A 22 4.77 -6.78 2.94
C LEU A 22 4.46 -6.56 4.43
N ALA A 23 3.20 -6.27 4.79
CA ALA A 23 2.77 -6.12 6.17
C ALA A 23 3.05 -7.39 6.98
N ALA A 24 2.70 -8.57 6.44
CA ALA A 24 2.96 -9.86 7.07
C ALA A 24 4.47 -10.16 7.19
N GLY A 25 5.26 -9.87 6.17
CA GLY A 25 6.72 -10.06 6.20
C GLY A 25 7.36 -9.16 7.26
N LEU A 26 7.02 -7.89 7.30
CA LEU A 26 7.51 -6.94 8.31
C LEU A 26 7.10 -7.34 9.74
N SER A 27 5.86 -7.83 9.92
CA SER A 27 5.38 -8.26 11.24
C SER A 27 6.13 -9.49 11.77
N GLN A 28 6.54 -10.42 10.89
CA GLN A 28 7.39 -11.56 11.24
C GLN A 28 8.82 -11.13 11.65
N LEU A 29 9.27 -9.96 11.21
CA LEU A 29 10.53 -9.34 11.67
C LEU A 29 10.31 -8.45 12.91
N ASN A 30 9.26 -8.71 13.69
CA ASN A 30 8.91 -7.99 14.91
C ASN A 30 8.66 -6.48 14.72
N LYS A 31 8.32 -6.04 13.51
CA LYS A 31 7.84 -4.67 13.29
C LYS A 31 6.35 -4.61 13.58
N LYS A 32 5.91 -3.55 14.25
CA LYS A 32 4.48 -3.27 14.47
C LYS A 32 3.93 -2.50 13.26
N ILE A 33 2.91 -3.05 12.63
CA ILE A 33 2.35 -2.56 11.37
C ILE A 33 0.88 -2.19 11.57
N LEU A 34 0.50 -1.03 11.06
CA LEU A 34 -0.90 -0.68 10.82
C LEU A 34 -1.14 -0.66 9.31
N VAL A 35 -2.09 -1.46 8.85
CA VAL A 35 -2.62 -1.36 7.48
C VAL A 35 -3.83 -0.44 7.51
N ILE A 36 -3.94 0.47 6.55
CA ILE A 36 -5.15 1.23 6.29
C ILE A 36 -5.66 0.82 4.92
N ASP A 37 -6.80 0.14 4.89
CA ASP A 37 -7.49 -0.19 3.65
C ASP A 37 -8.26 1.06 3.20
N LEU A 38 -7.83 1.68 2.11
CA LEU A 38 -8.44 2.90 1.55
C LEU A 38 -9.15 2.62 0.23
N ASP A 39 -9.28 1.34 -0.15
CA ASP A 39 -10.07 0.93 -1.32
C ASP A 39 -11.50 0.56 -0.88
N PRO A 40 -12.55 1.18 -1.44
CA PRO A 40 -13.94 0.84 -1.14
C PRO A 40 -14.29 -0.64 -1.37
N GLN A 41 -13.49 -1.36 -2.16
CA GLN A 41 -13.68 -2.80 -2.36
C GLN A 41 -13.31 -3.65 -1.13
N GLY A 42 -12.55 -3.11 -0.17
CA GLY A 42 -12.20 -3.80 1.07
C GLY A 42 -11.34 -5.05 0.84
N ASN A 43 -10.50 -5.07 -0.19
CA ASN A 43 -9.71 -6.25 -0.55
C ASN A 43 -8.59 -6.54 0.46
N ALA A 44 -7.96 -5.51 1.04
CA ALA A 44 -6.98 -5.70 2.10
C ALA A 44 -7.65 -6.18 3.39
N THR A 45 -8.85 -5.67 3.68
CA THR A 45 -9.70 -6.10 4.80
C THR A 45 -9.96 -7.60 4.72
N THR A 46 -10.52 -8.06 3.61
CA THR A 46 -10.84 -9.48 3.39
C THR A 46 -9.57 -10.33 3.37
N GLY A 47 -8.51 -9.87 2.72
CA GLY A 47 -7.26 -10.60 2.59
C GLY A 47 -6.46 -10.75 3.89
N LEU A 48 -6.79 -9.98 4.93
CA LEU A 48 -6.28 -10.13 6.31
C LEU A 48 -7.26 -10.83 7.25
N GLY A 49 -8.34 -11.42 6.71
CA GLY A 49 -9.27 -12.27 7.43
C GLY A 49 -10.36 -11.53 8.20
N LEU A 50 -10.63 -10.26 7.86
CA LEU A 50 -11.72 -9.50 8.45
C LEU A 50 -12.90 -9.36 7.49
N SER A 51 -14.09 -9.07 8.04
CA SER A 51 -15.29 -8.81 7.25
C SER A 51 -15.28 -7.38 6.71
N ASN A 52 -15.65 -7.20 5.44
CA ASN A 52 -15.96 -5.90 4.86
C ASN A 52 -17.44 -5.52 5.02
N MET A 53 -18.22 -6.32 5.74
CA MET A 53 -19.63 -6.07 6.07
C MET A 53 -19.82 -5.38 7.43
N ASP A 54 -18.75 -4.83 8.00
CA ASP A 54 -18.80 -4.09 9.25
C ASP A 54 -19.67 -2.84 9.12
N ASN A 55 -20.17 -2.34 10.25
CA ASN A 55 -20.83 -1.05 10.30
C ASN A 55 -19.90 0.01 9.74
N SER A 56 -20.37 0.83 8.80
CA SER A 56 -19.58 1.84 8.10
C SER A 56 -18.84 2.79 9.05
N SER A 57 -19.46 3.15 10.16
CA SER A 57 -18.83 4.00 11.17
C SER A 57 -17.60 3.36 11.81
N ASP A 58 -17.48 2.03 11.82
CA ASP A 58 -16.37 1.30 12.45
C ASP A 58 -15.26 0.94 11.45
N THR A 59 -15.17 1.70 10.36
CA THR A 59 -14.18 1.58 9.28
C THR A 59 -13.46 2.91 9.04
N ILE A 60 -12.57 2.95 8.06
CA ILE A 60 -11.90 4.19 7.65
C ILE A 60 -12.90 5.27 7.20
N TYR A 61 -14.07 4.89 6.67
CA TYR A 61 -15.13 5.83 6.32
C TYR A 61 -15.59 6.64 7.54
N GLY A 62 -15.82 6.00 8.69
CA GLY A 62 -16.22 6.70 9.91
C GLY A 62 -15.16 7.72 10.41
N VAL A 63 -13.88 7.44 10.18
CA VAL A 63 -12.79 8.39 10.48
C VAL A 63 -12.84 9.59 9.54
N LEU A 64 -13.00 9.33 8.24
CA LEU A 64 -12.91 10.37 7.21
C LEU A 64 -14.15 11.27 7.17
N ASN A 65 -15.32 10.77 7.55
CA ASN A 65 -16.53 11.57 7.71
C ASN A 65 -16.64 12.26 9.09
N GLY A 66 -15.69 12.00 9.99
CA GLY A 66 -15.60 12.66 11.31
C GLY A 66 -16.44 12.02 12.41
N SER A 67 -17.11 10.89 12.17
CA SER A 67 -17.94 10.21 13.18
C SER A 67 -17.13 9.34 14.17
N ARG A 68 -15.87 9.03 13.86
CA ARG A 68 -14.96 8.22 14.67
C ARG A 68 -13.54 8.81 14.71
N GLU A 69 -12.81 8.43 15.76
CA GLU A 69 -11.38 8.65 15.84
C GLU A 69 -10.61 7.40 15.38
N ILE A 70 -9.36 7.58 14.90
CA ILE A 70 -8.50 6.48 14.41
C ILE A 70 -8.42 5.32 15.40
N GLY A 71 -8.22 5.61 16.68
CA GLY A 71 -8.04 4.58 17.71
C GLY A 71 -9.26 3.70 17.95
N GLU A 72 -10.47 4.20 17.63
CA GLU A 72 -11.72 3.47 17.83
C GLU A 72 -11.97 2.42 16.74
N VAL A 73 -11.37 2.59 15.55
CA VAL A 73 -11.62 1.74 14.38
C VAL A 73 -10.46 0.79 14.06
N ILE A 74 -9.36 0.85 14.81
CA ILE A 74 -8.25 -0.09 14.66
C ILE A 74 -8.68 -1.48 15.13
N LYS A 75 -8.55 -2.46 14.25
CA LYS A 75 -8.86 -3.86 14.52
C LYS A 75 -7.59 -4.70 14.57
N LYS A 76 -7.57 -5.64 15.50
CA LYS A 76 -6.53 -6.66 15.58
C LYS A 76 -6.77 -7.70 14.50
N THR A 77 -5.72 -8.08 13.79
CA THR A 77 -5.75 -9.24 12.92
C THR A 77 -5.38 -10.50 13.71
N GLN A 78 -5.54 -11.66 13.09
CA GLN A 78 -5.04 -12.94 13.66
C GLN A 78 -3.50 -13.04 13.64
N PHE A 79 -2.80 -12.05 13.06
CA PHE A 79 -1.34 -12.05 12.92
C PHE A 79 -0.72 -11.10 13.95
N ASN A 80 0.31 -11.60 14.65
CA ASN A 80 1.01 -10.79 15.64
C ASN A 80 1.63 -9.53 15.01
N ASN A 81 1.59 -8.42 15.73
CA ASN A 81 2.16 -7.14 15.31
C ASN A 81 1.54 -6.53 14.02
N LEU A 82 0.37 -6.98 13.62
CA LEU A 82 -0.33 -6.51 12.42
C LEU A 82 -1.77 -6.14 12.76
N ASP A 83 -2.06 -4.85 12.71
CA ASP A 83 -3.38 -4.28 12.91
C ASP A 83 -3.88 -3.68 11.60
N ILE A 84 -5.21 -3.48 11.48
CA ILE A 84 -5.82 -2.90 10.30
C ILE A 84 -6.93 -1.92 10.67
N ILE A 85 -7.08 -0.86 9.87
CA ILE A 85 -8.32 -0.11 9.73
C ILE A 85 -9.00 -0.61 8.47
N THR A 86 -10.20 -1.15 8.63
CA THR A 86 -10.98 -1.81 7.57
C THR A 86 -11.64 -0.79 6.64
N SER A 87 -12.04 -1.23 5.45
CA SER A 87 -12.82 -0.48 4.48
C SER A 87 -14.11 -1.20 4.11
N ASN A 88 -15.06 -0.44 3.57
CA ASN A 88 -16.27 -0.97 2.93
C ASN A 88 -16.74 -0.05 1.79
N VAL A 89 -17.82 -0.46 1.11
CA VAL A 89 -18.35 0.23 -0.08
C VAL A 89 -18.78 1.67 0.18
N ASP A 90 -19.17 2.02 1.41
CA ASP A 90 -19.67 3.35 1.75
C ASP A 90 -18.57 4.42 1.62
N LEU A 91 -17.30 4.02 1.68
CA LEU A 91 -16.17 4.89 1.39
C LEU A 91 -16.24 5.53 -0.01
N SER A 92 -16.98 4.91 -0.95
CA SER A 92 -17.19 5.49 -2.29
C SER A 92 -17.98 6.80 -2.27
N GLY A 93 -18.82 7.01 -1.25
CA GLY A 93 -19.63 8.25 -1.10
C GLY A 93 -18.83 9.45 -0.62
N LEU A 94 -17.69 9.23 0.00
CA LEU A 94 -16.93 10.27 0.70
C LEU A 94 -16.57 11.47 -0.19
N GLU A 95 -16.24 11.23 -1.46
CA GLU A 95 -15.86 12.29 -2.39
C GLU A 95 -16.99 13.31 -2.62
N VAL A 96 -18.24 12.84 -2.67
CA VAL A 96 -19.43 13.67 -2.81
C VAL A 96 -19.76 14.36 -1.48
N GLU A 97 -19.69 13.63 -0.37
CA GLU A 97 -20.01 14.13 0.96
C GLU A 97 -19.06 15.24 1.43
N THR A 98 -17.82 15.18 0.98
CA THR A 98 -16.77 16.17 1.35
C THR A 98 -16.54 17.22 0.24
N ALA A 99 -17.41 17.32 -0.75
CA ALA A 99 -17.20 18.19 -1.93
C ALA A 99 -16.96 19.67 -1.55
N ASP A 100 -17.67 20.16 -0.53
CA ASP A 100 -17.60 21.55 -0.05
C ASP A 100 -16.44 21.81 0.94
N ASP A 101 -15.75 20.75 1.39
CA ASP A 101 -14.62 20.92 2.31
C ASP A 101 -13.32 21.18 1.51
N SER A 102 -12.83 22.41 1.60
CA SER A 102 -11.57 22.82 0.96
C SER A 102 -10.34 22.07 1.50
N ASN A 103 -10.41 21.49 2.71
CA ASN A 103 -9.35 20.76 3.36
C ASN A 103 -9.48 19.22 3.21
N ARG A 104 -10.44 18.74 2.43
CA ARG A 104 -10.74 17.32 2.28
C ARG A 104 -9.52 16.45 1.97
N ALA A 105 -8.56 16.95 1.20
CA ALA A 105 -7.32 16.22 0.90
C ALA A 105 -6.43 15.94 2.13
N PHE A 106 -6.59 16.72 3.21
CA PHE A 106 -5.78 16.65 4.43
C PHE A 106 -6.46 15.89 5.58
N ILE A 107 -7.71 15.47 5.45
CA ILE A 107 -8.48 14.81 6.52
C ILE A 107 -7.70 13.61 7.08
N LEU A 108 -7.29 12.67 6.23
CA LEU A 108 -6.55 11.47 6.66
C LEU A 108 -5.24 11.85 7.37
N LYS A 109 -4.47 12.79 6.79
CA LYS A 109 -3.20 13.25 7.38
C LYS A 109 -3.43 13.84 8.78
N THR A 110 -4.43 14.69 8.93
CA THR A 110 -4.76 15.35 10.20
C THR A 110 -5.14 14.33 11.27
N LYS A 111 -6.07 13.42 10.96
CA LYS A 111 -6.55 12.39 11.89
C LYS A 111 -5.42 11.41 12.27
N LEU A 112 -4.67 10.93 11.29
CA LEU A 112 -3.59 9.98 11.54
C LEU A 112 -2.43 10.63 12.33
N THR A 113 -2.06 11.86 12.01
CA THR A 113 -1.01 12.59 12.74
C THR A 113 -1.42 12.82 14.20
N ALA A 114 -2.66 13.22 14.46
CA ALA A 114 -3.16 13.41 15.82
C ALA A 114 -3.08 12.10 16.63
N TYR A 115 -3.53 10.97 16.04
CA TYR A 115 -3.44 9.67 16.68
C TYR A 115 -1.99 9.27 16.99
N LEU A 116 -1.11 9.34 16.00
CA LEU A 116 0.28 8.91 16.14
C LEU A 116 1.09 9.76 17.11
N ASN A 117 0.77 11.05 17.26
CA ASN A 117 1.39 11.93 18.28
C ASN A 117 0.99 11.52 19.69
N ASN A 118 -0.26 11.11 19.91
CA ASN A 118 -0.77 10.67 21.21
C ASN A 118 -0.27 9.26 21.59
N TYR A 119 0.00 8.42 20.59
CA TYR A 119 0.43 7.02 20.76
C TYR A 119 1.79 6.76 20.13
N ARG A 120 2.80 7.60 20.48
CA ARG A 120 4.16 7.49 19.93
C ARG A 120 4.76 6.10 20.15
N GLY A 121 5.33 5.54 19.07
CA GLY A 121 5.96 4.21 19.12
C GLY A 121 5.00 3.03 19.00
N SER A 122 3.69 3.27 18.77
CA SER A 122 2.72 2.20 18.56
C SER A 122 3.03 1.39 17.31
N TYR A 123 3.47 2.05 16.23
CA TYR A 123 3.78 1.40 14.95
C TYR A 123 5.14 1.81 14.41
N HIS A 124 5.78 0.89 13.69
CA HIS A 124 7.00 1.16 12.92
C HIS A 124 6.63 1.62 11.50
N TYR A 125 5.59 1.01 10.93
CA TYR A 125 5.07 1.32 9.60
C TYR A 125 3.56 1.44 9.60
N VAL A 126 3.06 2.39 8.81
CA VAL A 126 1.67 2.46 8.37
C VAL A 126 1.67 2.22 6.87
N LEU A 127 0.99 1.17 6.41
CA LEU A 127 0.85 0.83 5.00
C LEU A 127 -0.57 1.17 4.54
N ILE A 128 -0.70 1.99 3.51
CA ILE A 128 -2.00 2.41 2.97
C ILE A 128 -2.24 1.68 1.65
N ASP A 129 -3.28 0.85 1.58
CA ASP A 129 -3.76 0.25 0.32
C ASP A 129 -4.65 1.24 -0.43
N CYS A 130 -4.26 1.60 -1.64
CA CYS A 130 -4.95 2.63 -2.42
C CYS A 130 -5.83 2.03 -3.52
N PRO A 131 -6.99 2.65 -3.84
CA PRO A 131 -7.82 2.23 -4.96
C PRO A 131 -7.09 2.40 -6.31
N PRO A 132 -7.57 1.75 -7.39
CA PRO A 132 -6.97 1.83 -8.72
C PRO A 132 -7.35 3.09 -9.50
N SER A 133 -7.51 4.22 -8.83
CA SER A 133 -7.91 5.49 -9.44
C SER A 133 -7.17 6.65 -8.81
N LEU A 134 -7.11 7.79 -9.49
CA LEU A 134 -6.64 9.06 -8.93
C LEU A 134 -7.81 9.86 -8.33
N SER A 135 -8.63 9.20 -7.53
CA SER A 135 -9.72 9.81 -6.77
C SER A 135 -9.21 10.61 -5.57
N LEU A 136 -10.12 11.28 -4.88
CA LEU A 136 -9.84 11.98 -3.62
C LEU A 136 -9.13 11.07 -2.60
N LEU A 137 -9.54 9.80 -2.49
CA LEU A 137 -8.92 8.83 -1.56
C LEU A 137 -7.42 8.64 -1.85
N THR A 138 -7.05 8.51 -3.12
CA THR A 138 -5.65 8.42 -3.50
C THR A 138 -4.89 9.72 -3.20
N VAL A 139 -5.50 10.89 -3.43
CA VAL A 139 -4.89 12.17 -3.07
C VAL A 139 -4.68 12.24 -1.55
N MET A 140 -5.66 11.87 -0.73
CA MET A 140 -5.52 11.80 0.74
C MET A 140 -4.35 10.90 1.16
N ALA A 141 -4.20 9.74 0.53
CA ALA A 141 -3.08 8.82 0.78
C ALA A 141 -1.73 9.46 0.44
N LEU A 142 -1.61 10.11 -0.71
CA LEU A 142 -0.39 10.79 -1.14
C LEU A 142 -0.01 11.96 -0.21
N VAL A 143 -1.00 12.73 0.22
CA VAL A 143 -0.81 13.87 1.16
C VAL A 143 -0.37 13.37 2.54
N CYS A 144 -0.85 12.21 2.96
CA CYS A 144 -0.56 11.63 4.26
C CYS A 144 0.81 10.91 4.32
N SER A 145 1.33 10.45 3.19
CA SER A 145 2.48 9.55 3.15
C SER A 145 3.84 10.24 3.20
N ASN A 146 4.83 9.56 3.79
CA ASN A 146 6.25 9.91 3.68
C ASN A 146 6.82 9.40 2.34
N SER A 147 6.39 8.23 1.90
CA SER A 147 6.89 7.63 0.67
C SER A 147 5.87 6.72 -0.01
N LEU A 148 6.17 6.39 -1.28
CA LEU A 148 5.32 5.59 -2.14
C LEU A 148 6.04 4.33 -2.60
N LEU A 149 5.33 3.21 -2.53
CA LEU A 149 5.70 1.95 -3.17
C LEU A 149 4.80 1.74 -4.38
N VAL A 150 5.41 1.50 -5.54
CA VAL A 150 4.69 1.37 -6.81
C VAL A 150 4.82 -0.05 -7.37
N PRO A 151 3.84 -0.93 -7.14
CA PRO A 151 3.78 -2.21 -7.84
C PRO A 151 3.53 -1.97 -9.33
N LEU A 152 4.36 -2.58 -10.19
CA LEU A 152 4.31 -2.44 -11.64
C LEU A 152 4.23 -3.82 -12.28
N GLN A 153 3.10 -4.14 -12.90
CA GLN A 153 2.95 -5.38 -13.67
C GLN A 153 3.80 -5.30 -14.94
N THR A 154 4.57 -6.36 -15.24
CA THR A 154 5.48 -6.42 -16.40
C THR A 154 4.72 -6.72 -17.70
N GLU A 155 4.06 -5.70 -18.25
CA GLU A 155 3.25 -5.77 -19.47
C GLU A 155 3.44 -4.53 -20.36
N PHE A 156 2.93 -4.56 -21.60
CA PHE A 156 3.24 -3.60 -22.66
C PHE A 156 3.03 -2.13 -22.29
N PHE A 157 1.90 -1.79 -21.66
CA PHE A 157 1.60 -0.38 -21.30
C PHE A 157 2.10 0.03 -19.90
N ALA A 158 2.93 -0.80 -19.26
CA ALA A 158 3.34 -0.58 -17.88
C ALA A 158 4.10 0.74 -17.70
N LEU A 159 5.04 1.05 -18.57
CA LEU A 159 5.91 2.23 -18.48
C LEU A 159 5.18 3.53 -18.83
N GLU A 160 4.25 3.47 -19.77
CA GLU A 160 3.40 4.63 -20.08
C GLU A 160 2.55 5.02 -18.87
N GLY A 161 1.85 4.04 -18.27
CA GLY A 161 1.06 4.25 -17.05
C GLY A 161 1.92 4.75 -15.88
N LEU A 162 3.14 4.21 -15.73
CA LEU A 162 4.08 4.66 -14.71
C LEU A 162 4.51 6.12 -14.95
N THR A 163 4.78 6.50 -16.18
CA THR A 163 5.15 7.89 -16.53
C THR A 163 4.03 8.87 -16.20
N GLN A 164 2.78 8.51 -16.46
CA GLN A 164 1.62 9.33 -16.10
C GLN A 164 1.47 9.43 -14.58
N LEU A 165 1.66 8.33 -13.85
CA LEU A 165 1.66 8.33 -12.39
C LEU A 165 2.74 9.25 -11.82
N MET A 166 3.96 9.22 -12.37
CA MET A 166 5.06 10.10 -11.95
C MET A 166 4.71 11.57 -12.10
N LYS A 167 4.09 11.98 -13.22
CA LYS A 167 3.62 13.36 -13.42
C LYS A 167 2.59 13.77 -12.36
N THR A 168 1.71 12.87 -11.97
CA THR A 168 0.72 13.15 -10.92
C THR A 168 1.38 13.29 -9.55
N ILE A 169 2.32 12.39 -9.21
CA ILE A 169 3.09 12.46 -7.96
C ILE A 169 3.83 13.81 -7.87
N GLU A 170 4.48 14.25 -8.95
CA GLU A 170 5.18 15.55 -8.96
C GLU A 170 4.22 16.73 -8.73
N ARG A 171 3.01 16.71 -9.29
CA ARG A 171 2.01 17.75 -9.00
C ARG A 171 1.61 17.76 -7.53
N ILE A 172 1.38 16.59 -6.93
CA ILE A 172 1.06 16.47 -5.50
C ILE A 172 2.23 16.96 -4.64
N LYS A 173 3.46 16.62 -4.99
CA LYS A 173 4.66 17.11 -4.28
C LYS A 173 4.72 18.63 -4.27
N VAL A 174 4.58 19.24 -5.43
CA VAL A 174 4.67 20.71 -5.54
C VAL A 174 3.57 21.43 -4.74
N SER A 175 2.34 20.86 -4.71
CA SER A 175 1.17 21.59 -4.21
C SER A 175 0.75 21.20 -2.80
N LEU A 176 0.92 19.92 -2.39
CA LEU A 176 0.27 19.37 -1.20
C LEU A 176 1.22 18.65 -0.24
N ASN A 177 2.28 18.01 -0.74
CA ASN A 177 3.21 17.23 0.09
C ASN A 177 4.66 17.27 -0.47
N PRO A 178 5.42 18.35 -0.22
CA PRO A 178 6.78 18.52 -0.76
C PRO A 178 7.77 17.42 -0.35
N ASP A 179 7.57 16.81 0.80
CA ASP A 179 8.45 15.78 1.35
C ASP A 179 8.18 14.37 0.81
N LEU A 180 7.14 14.21 -0.03
CA LEU A 180 6.76 12.91 -0.59
C LEU A 180 7.88 12.34 -1.46
N LYS A 181 8.28 11.10 -1.18
CA LYS A 181 9.35 10.41 -1.92
C LYS A 181 8.81 9.15 -2.58
N ILE A 182 9.40 8.78 -3.72
CA ILE A 182 9.19 7.43 -4.28
C ILE A 182 10.20 6.52 -3.61
N ARG A 183 9.71 5.58 -2.80
CA ARG A 183 10.53 4.59 -2.13
C ARG A 183 11.08 3.56 -3.11
N GLY A 184 10.21 3.08 -3.99
CA GLY A 184 10.64 2.16 -5.02
C GLY A 184 9.50 1.63 -5.87
N ILE A 185 9.91 0.95 -6.95
CA ILE A 185 9.04 0.28 -7.92
C ILE A 185 9.27 -1.22 -7.78
N LEU A 186 8.20 -1.97 -7.50
CA LEU A 186 8.22 -3.42 -7.37
C LEU A 186 7.62 -4.06 -8.62
N LEU A 187 8.43 -4.78 -9.38
CA LEU A 187 7.94 -5.53 -10.55
C LEU A 187 7.12 -6.73 -10.11
N THR A 188 5.89 -6.83 -10.63
CA THR A 188 4.93 -7.86 -10.25
C THR A 188 4.47 -8.68 -11.45
N MET A 189 3.87 -9.85 -11.16
CA MET A 189 3.37 -10.79 -12.18
C MET A 189 4.41 -11.13 -13.25
N TYR A 190 5.66 -11.15 -12.83
CA TYR A 190 6.79 -11.45 -13.72
C TYR A 190 6.74 -12.91 -14.22
N ASP A 191 6.84 -13.10 -15.52
CA ASP A 191 6.97 -14.43 -16.13
C ASP A 191 8.29 -14.50 -16.91
N LYS A 192 9.26 -15.27 -16.39
CA LYS A 192 10.58 -15.47 -17.01
C LYS A 192 10.52 -16.04 -18.43
N ARG A 193 9.44 -16.73 -18.78
CA ARG A 193 9.23 -17.32 -20.11
C ARG A 193 8.76 -16.29 -21.14
N ASN A 194 8.26 -15.14 -20.67
CA ASN A 194 7.72 -14.10 -21.54
C ASN A 194 8.80 -13.04 -21.81
N LYS A 195 9.23 -12.93 -23.06
CA LYS A 195 10.21 -11.94 -23.52
C LYS A 195 9.77 -10.50 -23.21
N LEU A 196 8.48 -10.21 -23.27
CA LEU A 196 7.95 -8.90 -22.93
C LEU A 196 8.21 -8.55 -21.45
N SER A 197 8.04 -9.49 -20.52
CA SER A 197 8.35 -9.24 -19.10
C SER A 197 9.81 -8.83 -18.90
N SER A 198 10.74 -9.53 -19.57
CA SER A 198 12.17 -9.19 -19.49
C SER A 198 12.51 -7.85 -20.15
N GLN A 199 11.82 -7.50 -21.23
CA GLN A 199 11.99 -6.21 -21.88
C GLN A 199 11.49 -5.07 -20.99
N VAL A 200 10.29 -5.19 -20.43
CA VAL A 200 9.72 -4.19 -19.49
C VAL A 200 10.59 -4.05 -18.24
N GLU A 201 11.10 -5.16 -17.69
CA GLU A 201 12.04 -5.11 -16.57
C GLU A 201 13.29 -4.31 -16.94
N LYS A 202 13.91 -4.60 -18.08
CA LYS A 202 15.11 -3.89 -18.54
C LYS A 202 14.85 -2.38 -18.70
N GLU A 203 13.79 -2.02 -19.42
CA GLU A 203 13.43 -0.62 -19.65
C GLU A 203 13.10 0.11 -18.32
N ALA A 204 12.41 -0.56 -17.39
CA ALA A 204 12.13 0.01 -16.07
C ALA A 204 13.44 0.28 -15.30
N ARG A 205 14.39 -0.67 -15.30
CA ARG A 205 15.69 -0.52 -14.63
C ARG A 205 16.57 0.54 -15.31
N ASP A 206 16.56 0.61 -16.64
CA ASP A 206 17.33 1.60 -17.39
C ASP A 206 16.82 3.02 -17.12
N TYR A 207 15.50 3.21 -16.98
CA TYR A 207 14.89 4.53 -16.79
C TYR A 207 14.82 4.98 -15.33
N PHE A 208 14.45 4.08 -14.40
CA PHE A 208 14.24 4.40 -12.98
C PHE A 208 15.42 3.99 -12.09
N THR A 209 16.41 3.32 -12.67
CA THR A 209 17.68 2.93 -12.03
C THR A 209 17.50 2.27 -10.65
N GLU A 210 18.08 2.81 -9.62
CA GLU A 210 18.08 2.34 -8.23
C GLU A 210 16.69 2.36 -7.54
N LYS A 211 15.68 3.00 -8.17
CA LYS A 211 14.32 2.98 -7.65
C LYS A 211 13.59 1.66 -7.92
N VAL A 212 14.08 0.81 -8.83
CA VAL A 212 13.48 -0.49 -9.11
C VAL A 212 14.09 -1.53 -8.19
N TYR A 213 13.26 -2.17 -7.35
CA TYR A 213 13.71 -3.25 -6.48
C TYR A 213 14.37 -4.36 -7.29
N SER A 214 15.43 -4.96 -6.74
CA SER A 214 16.11 -6.11 -7.35
C SER A 214 15.19 -7.33 -7.40
N THR A 215 14.38 -7.48 -6.35
CA THR A 215 13.38 -8.52 -6.24
C THR A 215 12.23 -8.29 -7.20
N VAL A 216 11.81 -9.35 -7.89
CA VAL A 216 10.58 -9.38 -8.71
C VAL A 216 9.59 -10.37 -8.14
N ILE A 217 8.29 -10.05 -8.19
CA ILE A 217 7.22 -10.94 -7.74
C ILE A 217 6.70 -11.73 -8.94
N PRO A 218 6.85 -13.06 -8.95
CA PRO A 218 6.42 -13.87 -10.09
C PRO A 218 4.91 -13.98 -10.17
N ARG A 219 4.39 -14.26 -11.35
CA ARG A 219 3.00 -14.71 -11.51
C ARG A 219 2.86 -16.06 -10.79
N ASN A 220 1.98 -16.13 -9.81
CA ASN A 220 1.79 -17.32 -8.98
C ASN A 220 0.35 -17.42 -8.48
N VAL A 221 -0.29 -18.58 -8.71
CA VAL A 221 -1.70 -18.83 -8.36
C VAL A 221 -1.93 -18.69 -6.84
N ARG A 222 -0.98 -19.12 -6.01
CA ARG A 222 -1.09 -19.03 -4.55
C ARG A 222 -1.24 -17.60 -4.04
N LEU A 223 -0.67 -16.61 -4.76
CA LEU A 223 -0.87 -15.19 -4.44
C LEU A 223 -2.32 -14.73 -4.62
N SER A 224 -3.05 -15.35 -5.56
CA SER A 224 -4.46 -15.05 -5.82
C SER A 224 -5.40 -15.85 -4.93
N GLU A 225 -5.00 -17.05 -4.50
CA GLU A 225 -5.80 -17.92 -3.62
C GLU A 225 -5.74 -17.47 -2.16
N ALA A 226 -4.58 -17.10 -1.65
CA ALA A 226 -4.37 -16.78 -0.24
C ALA A 226 -5.38 -15.76 0.33
N PRO A 227 -5.74 -14.65 -0.37
CA PRO A 227 -6.72 -13.70 0.13
C PRO A 227 -8.12 -14.29 0.32
N SER A 228 -8.54 -15.31 -0.47
CA SER A 228 -9.82 -15.98 -0.30
C SER A 228 -9.90 -16.81 0.99
N HIS A 229 -8.77 -17.09 1.59
CA HIS A 229 -8.63 -17.74 2.89
C HIS A 229 -8.35 -16.73 4.03
N GLY A 230 -8.40 -15.43 3.74
CA GLY A 230 -8.09 -14.37 4.71
C GLY A 230 -6.64 -14.40 5.21
N MET A 231 -5.70 -14.84 4.38
CA MET A 231 -4.29 -15.07 4.77
C MET A 231 -3.32 -14.43 3.80
N PRO A 232 -2.21 -13.83 4.30
CA PRO A 232 -1.04 -13.54 3.48
C PRO A 232 -0.44 -14.82 2.90
N VAL A 233 0.11 -14.77 1.68
CA VAL A 233 0.74 -15.96 1.08
C VAL A 233 1.92 -16.49 1.89
N LEU A 234 2.61 -15.61 2.61
CA LEU A 234 3.72 -15.95 3.52
C LEU A 234 3.31 -16.94 4.63
N ILE A 235 2.00 -17.05 4.89
CA ILE A 235 1.43 -17.95 5.90
C ILE A 235 0.67 -19.07 5.21
N TYR A 236 -0.05 -18.77 4.15
CA TYR A 236 -0.87 -19.71 3.38
C TYR A 236 -0.02 -20.82 2.72
N ASP A 237 1.06 -20.44 2.02
CA ASP A 237 2.00 -21.38 1.40
C ASP A 237 3.41 -20.79 1.39
N LYS A 238 4.19 -21.09 2.45
CA LYS A 238 5.56 -20.60 2.61
C LYS A 238 6.52 -21.09 1.53
N SER A 239 6.20 -22.21 0.88
CA SER A 239 7.09 -22.88 -0.06
C SER A 239 6.97 -22.35 -1.49
N CYS A 240 5.85 -21.72 -1.83
CA CYS A 240 5.58 -21.25 -3.18
C CYS A 240 6.52 -20.11 -3.62
N PRO A 241 6.76 -19.96 -4.93
CA PRO A 241 7.64 -18.90 -5.44
C PRO A 241 7.19 -17.49 -5.06
N GLY A 242 5.89 -17.22 -5.01
CA GLY A 242 5.34 -15.93 -4.60
C GLY A 242 5.69 -15.58 -3.15
N SER A 243 5.57 -16.54 -2.23
CA SER A 243 5.93 -16.37 -0.83
C SER A 243 7.43 -16.07 -0.66
N LYS A 244 8.28 -16.88 -1.27
CA LYS A 244 9.74 -16.67 -1.25
C LYS A 244 10.13 -15.28 -1.76
N SER A 245 9.53 -14.84 -2.86
CA SER A 245 9.81 -13.52 -3.41
C SER A 245 9.36 -12.39 -2.48
N TYR A 246 8.20 -12.52 -1.81
CA TYR A 246 7.80 -11.51 -0.83
C TYR A 246 8.67 -11.49 0.42
N PHE A 247 9.21 -12.63 0.88
CA PHE A 247 10.22 -12.63 1.94
C PHE A 247 11.47 -11.88 1.50
N THR A 248 12.03 -12.22 0.34
CA THR A 248 13.21 -11.52 -0.21
C THR A 248 12.96 -10.03 -0.39
N PHE A 249 11.76 -9.66 -0.88
CA PHE A 249 11.37 -8.27 -1.01
C PHE A 249 11.29 -7.55 0.34
N THR A 250 10.76 -8.20 1.37
CA THR A 250 10.69 -7.63 2.72
C THR A 250 12.08 -7.33 3.28
N ASP A 251 13.04 -8.24 3.08
CA ASP A 251 14.42 -8.03 3.49
C ASP A 251 15.07 -6.89 2.72
N GLU A 252 14.89 -6.84 1.40
CA GLU A 252 15.39 -5.75 0.55
C GLU A 252 14.79 -4.40 0.96
N PHE A 253 13.47 -4.38 1.24
CA PHE A 253 12.75 -3.20 1.67
C PHE A 253 13.29 -2.60 2.98
N ILE A 254 13.62 -3.44 3.98
CA ILE A 254 14.21 -2.98 5.25
C ILE A 254 15.66 -2.50 5.05
N ASN A 255 16.44 -3.22 4.26
CA ASN A 255 17.84 -2.89 4.05
C ASN A 255 18.05 -1.54 3.35
N GLN A 256 17.12 -1.13 2.47
CA GLN A 256 17.14 0.21 1.90
C GLN A 256 17.04 1.32 2.96
N GLU A 257 16.35 1.10 4.08
CA GLU A 257 16.28 2.10 5.17
C GLU A 257 17.63 2.32 5.84
N SER A 258 18.38 1.24 6.04
CA SER A 258 19.69 1.31 6.66
C SER A 258 20.68 2.15 5.83
N THR A 259 20.54 2.12 4.51
CA THR A 259 21.38 2.86 3.58
C THR A 259 20.99 4.34 3.50
N ILE A 260 19.70 4.66 3.57
CA ILE A 260 19.20 6.05 3.55
C ILE A 260 19.45 6.76 4.88
N GLY A 261 19.36 6.04 6.01
CA GLY A 261 19.61 6.57 7.35
C GLY A 261 21.10 6.81 7.68
N SER A 262 22.03 6.17 6.94
CA SER A 262 23.48 6.37 7.10
C SER A 262 24.04 7.48 6.23
N ALA A 263 23.24 8.05 5.32
CA ALA A 263 23.65 9.12 4.40
C ALA A 263 23.05 10.50 4.78
N ALA A 264 22.34 10.59 5.92
CA ALA A 264 21.80 11.84 6.48
C ALA A 264 22.48 12.16 7.82
#